data_b4e19fda3b9c4616111446fced4ce553
#
_entry.id   b4e19fda3b9c4616111446fced4ce553
#
_cell.length_a   1.000
_cell.length_b   1.000
_cell.length_c   1.000
_cell.angle_alpha   90.00
_cell.angle_beta   90.00
_cell.angle_gamma   90.00
#
_symmetry.space_group_name_H-M   'P 1'
#
loop_
_entity.id
_entity.type
_entity.pdbx_description
1 polymer ?
#
loop_
_entity_poly.entity_id
_entity_poly.type
_entity_poly.pdbx_seq_one_letter_code
_entity_poly.pdbx_strand_id
1 'polypeptide(L)'
;DLVIENDTAQQLPGNPGDLFLVTNVGTHRLVDTIRKRGGGVLFAVARSVDATEGGETEVLFRTSPAAVAETDLARALDPDATGKRTPPRAVPLAVAWEFVPPLGDDLQPVKTDDPTPGRLLVMGDSDWMSSELLENPQLSNIDLLSSAVGWLTQREALINIAPRKTNARAVIMSDADLQNLLFRVVVLLPLAALIAGFG
;
A
#
# COMPACT_ATOMS: atom_id res chain seq x y z
N ASP A 1 -10.67 -10.48 -10.75
CA ASP A 1 -11.60 -9.42 -10.33
C ASP A 1 -10.84 -8.12 -10.16
N LEU A 2 -11.40 -7.00 -10.60
CA LEU A 2 -10.87 -5.68 -10.26
C LEU A 2 -11.55 -5.19 -8.98
N VAL A 3 -10.75 -4.69 -8.05
CA VAL A 3 -11.26 -4.17 -6.78
C VAL A 3 -11.50 -2.67 -6.89
N ILE A 4 -12.72 -2.27 -6.58
CA ILE A 4 -13.15 -0.86 -6.52
C ILE A 4 -13.49 -0.55 -5.07
N GLU A 5 -12.78 0.39 -4.46
CA GLU A 5 -13.08 0.89 -3.12
C GLU A 5 -14.12 2.00 -3.22
N ASN A 6 -15.25 1.84 -2.53
CA ASN A 6 -16.34 2.81 -2.53
C ASN A 6 -16.41 3.64 -1.23
N ASP A 7 -15.59 3.34 -0.25
CA ASP A 7 -15.45 4.17 0.94
C ASP A 7 -14.59 5.40 0.62
N THR A 8 -15.22 6.57 0.58
CA THR A 8 -14.56 7.83 0.27
C THR A 8 -13.45 8.21 1.25
N ALA A 9 -13.45 7.64 2.46
CA ALA A 9 -12.38 7.86 3.44
C ALA A 9 -11.08 7.12 3.07
N GLN A 10 -11.17 6.11 2.20
CA GLN A 10 -10.02 5.33 1.71
C GLN A 10 -9.63 5.66 0.27
N GLN A 11 -10.48 6.36 -0.47
CA GLN A 11 -10.18 6.82 -1.82
C GLN A 11 -9.21 8.01 -1.81
N LEU A 12 -8.37 8.11 -2.80
CA LEU A 12 -7.62 9.34 -3.05
C LEU A 12 -8.51 10.36 -3.77
N PRO A 13 -8.39 11.66 -3.43
CA PRO A 13 -9.16 12.69 -4.10
C PRO A 13 -8.99 12.67 -5.63
N GLY A 14 -10.12 12.65 -6.34
CA GLY A 14 -10.13 12.64 -7.80
C GLY A 14 -9.96 11.26 -8.46
N ASN A 15 -9.90 10.18 -7.68
CA ASN A 15 -9.83 8.81 -8.20
C ASN A 15 -11.18 8.09 -8.06
N PRO A 16 -11.56 7.25 -9.04
CA PRO A 16 -12.85 6.54 -9.06
C PRO A 16 -12.87 5.27 -8.19
N GLY A 17 -11.94 5.09 -7.26
CA GLY A 17 -11.89 3.95 -6.34
C GLY A 17 -10.96 2.81 -6.75
N ASP A 18 -10.21 2.95 -7.82
CA ASP A 18 -9.17 2.03 -8.27
C ASP A 18 -7.80 2.31 -7.64
N LEU A 19 -7.61 3.51 -7.08
CA LEU A 19 -6.45 3.91 -6.29
C LEU A 19 -6.92 4.27 -4.86
N PHE A 20 -6.52 3.47 -3.87
CA PHE A 20 -7.05 3.59 -2.52
C PHE A 20 -6.04 3.21 -1.44
N LEU A 21 -6.21 3.84 -0.27
CA LEU A 21 -5.38 3.60 0.91
C LEU A 21 -6.03 2.52 1.79
N VAL A 22 -5.32 1.43 2.05
CA VAL A 22 -5.79 0.34 2.92
C VAL A 22 -5.20 0.50 4.31
N THR A 23 -6.08 0.70 5.29
CA THR A 23 -5.74 0.77 6.71
C THR A 23 -6.24 -0.43 7.51
N ASN A 24 -7.02 -1.32 6.88
CA ASN A 24 -7.49 -2.57 7.49
C ASN A 24 -6.41 -3.64 7.36
N VAL A 25 -5.52 -3.69 8.36
CA VAL A 25 -4.32 -4.51 8.41
C VAL A 25 -4.56 -5.73 9.29
N GLY A 26 -4.24 -6.91 8.80
CA GLY A 26 -4.35 -8.20 9.50
C GLY A 26 -3.39 -8.32 10.70
N THR A 27 -3.40 -9.51 11.31
CA THR A 27 -2.63 -9.78 12.54
C THR A 27 -1.31 -10.47 12.30
N HIS A 28 -1.02 -10.89 11.06
CA HIS A 28 0.23 -11.56 10.72
C HIS A 28 1.46 -10.71 11.04
N ARG A 29 2.55 -11.35 11.51
CA ARG A 29 3.80 -10.68 11.93
C ARG A 29 4.44 -9.79 10.86
N LEU A 30 4.27 -10.13 9.58
CA LEU A 30 4.78 -9.37 8.44
C LEU A 30 4.25 -7.91 8.45
N VAL A 31 3.01 -7.72 8.85
CA VAL A 31 2.33 -6.41 8.83
C VAL A 31 2.21 -5.76 10.22
N ASP A 32 2.80 -6.36 11.23
CA ASP A 32 2.68 -5.94 12.64
C ASP A 32 3.18 -4.50 12.86
N THR A 33 4.27 -4.12 12.20
CA THR A 33 4.84 -2.76 12.31
C THR A 33 3.88 -1.73 11.72
N ILE A 34 3.28 -2.02 10.57
CA ILE A 34 2.30 -1.14 9.90
C ILE A 34 1.06 -0.99 10.79
N ARG A 35 0.51 -2.11 11.26
CA ARG A 35 -0.65 -2.15 12.15
C ARG A 35 -0.44 -1.34 13.43
N LYS A 36 0.70 -1.54 14.11
CA LYS A 36 1.02 -0.85 15.37
C LYS A 36 1.21 0.65 15.21
N ARG A 37 1.64 1.11 14.02
CA ARG A 37 1.79 2.53 13.70
C ARG A 37 0.50 3.18 13.22
N GLY A 38 -0.54 2.40 12.92
CA GLY A 38 -1.75 2.90 12.26
C GLY A 38 -1.48 3.38 10.84
N GLY A 39 -0.46 2.81 10.19
CA GLY A 39 -0.09 3.15 8.81
C GLY A 39 -1.04 2.54 7.79
N GLY A 40 -1.03 3.09 6.58
CA GLY A 40 -1.77 2.57 5.43
C GLY A 40 -0.85 2.24 4.27
N VAL A 41 -1.27 1.28 3.47
CA VAL A 41 -0.62 0.87 2.22
C VAL A 41 -1.50 1.29 1.06
N LEU A 42 -0.91 1.95 0.07
CA LEU A 42 -1.62 2.35 -1.13
C LEU A 42 -1.60 1.20 -2.14
N PHE A 43 -2.77 0.90 -2.68
CA PHE A 43 -3.01 -0.06 -3.74
C PHE A 43 -3.57 0.65 -4.99
N ALA A 44 -3.14 0.20 -6.17
CA ALA A 44 -3.57 0.73 -7.45
C ALA A 44 -4.03 -0.40 -8.37
N VAL A 45 -5.25 -0.31 -8.90
CA VAL A 45 -5.80 -1.29 -9.85
C VAL A 45 -5.72 -2.73 -9.30
N ALA A 46 -5.95 -2.88 -8.00
CA ALA A 46 -5.75 -4.14 -7.29
C ALA A 46 -6.77 -5.21 -7.69
N ARG A 47 -6.35 -6.47 -7.60
CA ARG A 47 -7.20 -7.66 -7.75
C ARG A 47 -7.46 -8.31 -6.40
N SER A 48 -8.59 -8.96 -6.26
CA SER A 48 -8.87 -9.78 -5.09
C SER A 48 -7.92 -10.99 -5.03
N VAL A 49 -7.50 -11.33 -3.82
CA VAL A 49 -6.71 -12.52 -3.53
C VAL A 49 -7.46 -13.34 -2.49
N ASP A 50 -8.13 -14.38 -2.93
CA ASP A 50 -8.85 -15.28 -2.02
C ASP A 50 -7.96 -16.48 -1.64
N ALA A 51 -7.91 -16.80 -0.35
CA ALA A 51 -7.28 -18.01 0.13
C ALA A 51 -8.15 -19.21 -0.27
N THR A 52 -7.54 -20.21 -0.91
CA THR A 52 -8.22 -21.48 -1.16
C THR A 52 -8.44 -22.22 0.16
N GLU A 53 -9.59 -22.87 0.33
CA GLU A 53 -9.87 -23.68 1.50
C GLU A 53 -8.81 -24.77 1.69
N GLY A 54 -8.26 -24.90 2.90
CA GLY A 54 -7.38 -26.00 3.28
C GLY A 54 -5.93 -25.66 3.66
N GLY A 55 -5.53 -24.38 3.70
CA GLY A 55 -4.20 -23.97 4.15
C GLY A 55 -4.26 -22.95 5.29
N GLU A 56 -3.20 -22.87 6.10
CA GLU A 56 -2.98 -21.78 7.07
C GLU A 56 -2.59 -20.48 6.35
N THR A 57 -3.54 -19.96 5.56
CA THR A 57 -3.34 -18.73 4.82
C THR A 57 -3.85 -17.55 5.63
N GLU A 58 -2.99 -16.59 5.93
CA GLU A 58 -3.37 -15.40 6.66
C GLU A 58 -3.56 -14.21 5.73
N VAL A 59 -4.69 -13.53 5.86
CA VAL A 59 -4.97 -12.31 5.10
C VAL A 59 -4.25 -11.12 5.73
N LEU A 60 -3.45 -10.43 4.93
CA LEU A 60 -2.64 -9.30 5.37
C LEU A 60 -3.38 -7.96 5.27
N PHE A 61 -4.12 -7.76 4.20
CA PHE A 61 -4.85 -6.53 3.92
C PHE A 61 -6.24 -6.84 3.38
N ARG A 62 -7.22 -6.04 3.81
CA ARG A 62 -8.59 -6.04 3.32
C ARG A 62 -9.05 -4.64 3.01
N THR A 63 -9.90 -4.50 2.00
CA THR A 63 -10.64 -3.27 1.73
C THR A 63 -11.66 -2.96 2.83
N SER A 64 -12.35 -1.85 2.70
CA SER A 64 -13.57 -1.57 3.46
C SER A 64 -14.69 -2.57 3.10
N PRO A 65 -15.75 -2.68 3.92
CA PRO A 65 -16.94 -3.45 3.57
C PRO A 65 -17.74 -2.86 2.40
N ALA A 66 -17.46 -1.61 1.99
CA ALA A 66 -18.12 -0.95 0.87
C ALA A 66 -17.49 -1.28 -0.48
N ALA A 67 -16.33 -1.92 -0.49
CA ALA A 67 -15.62 -2.28 -1.73
C ALA A 67 -16.32 -3.37 -2.52
N VAL A 68 -16.06 -3.39 -3.81
CA VAL A 68 -16.60 -4.36 -4.75
C VAL A 68 -15.44 -5.02 -5.50
N ALA A 69 -15.47 -6.35 -5.64
CA ALA A 69 -14.60 -7.09 -6.52
C ALA A 69 -15.37 -7.43 -7.80
N GLU A 70 -15.15 -6.65 -8.88
CA GLU A 70 -15.91 -6.76 -10.12
C GLU A 70 -15.17 -7.65 -11.13
N THR A 71 -15.85 -8.67 -11.65
CA THR A 71 -15.31 -9.59 -12.64
C THR A 71 -15.46 -9.06 -14.06
N ASP A 72 -16.46 -8.24 -14.30
CA ASP A 72 -16.69 -7.58 -15.58
C ASP A 72 -15.88 -6.27 -15.62
N LEU A 73 -14.71 -6.32 -16.27
CA LEU A 73 -13.81 -5.18 -16.36
C LEU A 73 -14.43 -4.00 -17.11
N ALA A 74 -15.30 -4.25 -18.12
CA ALA A 74 -15.97 -3.18 -18.82
C ALA A 74 -16.90 -2.41 -17.88
N ARG A 75 -17.57 -3.13 -16.99
CA ARG A 75 -18.43 -2.53 -15.97
C ARG A 75 -17.63 -1.83 -14.87
N ALA A 76 -16.50 -2.40 -14.48
CA ALA A 76 -15.64 -1.80 -13.46
C ALA A 76 -15.12 -0.41 -13.88
N LEU A 77 -14.88 -0.23 -15.18
CA LEU A 77 -14.35 1.01 -15.76
C LEU A 77 -15.45 2.01 -16.21
N ASP A 78 -16.72 1.59 -16.21
CA ASP A 78 -17.85 2.43 -16.60
C ASP A 78 -18.76 2.71 -15.38
N PRO A 79 -18.70 3.92 -14.79
CA PRO A 79 -19.54 4.28 -13.66
C PRO A 79 -21.04 4.28 -13.98
N ASP A 80 -21.41 4.41 -15.24
CA ASP A 80 -22.79 4.44 -15.72
C ASP A 80 -23.31 3.06 -16.19
N ALA A 81 -22.49 2.01 -16.07
CA ALA A 81 -22.85 0.66 -16.47
C ALA A 81 -24.14 0.19 -15.82
N THR A 82 -25.12 -0.19 -16.64
CA THR A 82 -26.41 -0.74 -16.17
C THR A 82 -26.31 -2.24 -15.94
N GLY A 83 -27.00 -2.76 -14.91
CA GLY A 83 -27.09 -4.18 -14.63
C GLY A 83 -26.96 -4.50 -13.15
N LYS A 84 -26.98 -5.81 -12.81
CA LYS A 84 -26.84 -6.25 -11.42
C LYS A 84 -25.40 -6.00 -10.94
N ARG A 85 -25.23 -5.12 -9.99
CA ARG A 85 -23.93 -4.82 -9.37
C ARG A 85 -23.48 -5.99 -8.48
N THR A 86 -22.17 -6.26 -8.46
CA THR A 86 -21.57 -7.16 -7.49
C THR A 86 -21.82 -6.62 -6.08
N PRO A 87 -22.28 -7.46 -5.13
CA PRO A 87 -22.54 -6.99 -3.77
C PRO A 87 -21.24 -6.49 -3.11
N PRO A 88 -21.29 -5.37 -2.38
CA PRO A 88 -20.13 -4.87 -1.65
C PRO A 88 -19.74 -5.83 -0.52
N ARG A 89 -18.44 -5.99 -0.32
CA ARG A 89 -17.85 -6.80 0.74
C ARG A 89 -16.42 -6.37 1.03
N ALA A 90 -15.91 -6.68 2.23
CA ALA A 90 -14.49 -6.55 2.48
C ALA A 90 -13.71 -7.57 1.64
N VAL A 91 -12.84 -7.10 0.76
CA VAL A 91 -12.10 -7.90 -0.22
C VAL A 91 -10.67 -8.11 0.27
N PRO A 92 -10.16 -9.35 0.34
CA PRO A 92 -8.76 -9.60 0.62
C PRO A 92 -7.90 -9.15 -0.58
N LEU A 93 -6.76 -8.48 -0.28
CA LEU A 93 -5.84 -7.93 -1.27
C LEU A 93 -4.46 -8.58 -1.24
N ALA A 94 -4.13 -9.17 -0.10
CA ALA A 94 -2.84 -9.85 0.09
C ALA A 94 -2.98 -10.96 1.12
N VAL A 95 -2.24 -12.04 0.88
CA VAL A 95 -2.19 -13.20 1.78
C VAL A 95 -0.76 -13.68 1.97
N ALA A 96 -0.47 -14.18 3.16
CA ALA A 96 0.76 -14.87 3.50
C ALA A 96 0.44 -16.33 3.79
N TRP A 97 1.33 -17.22 3.38
CA TRP A 97 1.23 -18.65 3.64
C TRP A 97 2.58 -19.22 4.06
N GLU A 98 2.60 -19.94 5.17
CA GLU A 98 3.74 -20.75 5.59
C GLU A 98 3.38 -22.25 5.38
N PHE A 99 4.29 -23.00 4.78
CA PHE A 99 4.10 -24.41 4.51
C PHE A 99 5.40 -25.18 4.73
N VAL A 100 5.29 -26.48 5.00
CA VAL A 100 6.46 -27.36 5.16
C VAL A 100 6.76 -28.02 3.82
N PRO A 101 7.87 -27.66 3.14
CA PRO A 101 8.28 -28.31 1.90
C PRO A 101 9.07 -29.61 2.21
N PRO A 102 9.30 -30.48 1.22
CA PRO A 102 8.72 -30.41 -0.10
C PRO A 102 7.22 -30.72 -0.08
N LEU A 103 6.48 -30.13 -1.02
CA LEU A 103 5.08 -30.47 -1.22
C LEU A 103 4.98 -31.58 -2.27
N GLY A 104 4.09 -32.55 -2.04
CA GLY A 104 3.71 -33.53 -3.04
C GLY A 104 2.83 -32.92 -4.15
N ASP A 105 2.47 -33.71 -5.15
CA ASP A 105 1.61 -33.28 -6.26
C ASP A 105 0.20 -32.85 -5.79
N ASP A 106 -0.22 -33.29 -4.61
CA ASP A 106 -1.46 -32.92 -3.93
C ASP A 106 -1.29 -31.71 -2.99
N LEU A 107 -0.16 -31.03 -3.02
CA LEU A 107 0.22 -29.91 -2.15
C LEU A 107 0.30 -30.28 -0.65
N GLN A 108 0.39 -31.58 -0.32
CA GLN A 108 0.59 -32.02 1.05
C GLN A 108 2.09 -32.10 1.38
N PRO A 109 2.48 -31.82 2.64
CA PRO A 109 3.87 -31.93 3.06
C PRO A 109 4.42 -33.34 2.90
N VAL A 110 5.54 -33.47 2.19
CA VAL A 110 6.30 -34.72 2.15
C VAL A 110 7.21 -34.79 3.38
N LYS A 111 7.35 -35.97 3.99
CA LYS A 111 8.28 -36.13 5.14
C LYS A 111 9.69 -35.80 4.72
N THR A 112 10.32 -34.88 5.44
CA THR A 112 11.72 -34.45 5.26
C THR A 112 12.42 -34.41 6.62
N ASP A 113 13.72 -34.64 6.61
CA ASP A 113 14.56 -34.57 7.81
C ASP A 113 14.89 -33.12 8.20
N ASP A 114 14.67 -32.16 7.28
CA ASP A 114 14.84 -30.72 7.52
C ASP A 114 13.55 -29.94 7.18
N PRO A 115 12.67 -29.72 8.16
CA PRO A 115 11.39 -29.10 7.97
C PRO A 115 11.48 -27.54 7.93
N THR A 116 12.44 -27.00 7.21
CA THR A 116 12.50 -25.52 7.04
C THR A 116 11.24 -25.04 6.34
N PRO A 117 10.40 -24.20 6.96
CA PRO A 117 9.14 -23.77 6.35
C PRO A 117 9.39 -22.94 5.10
N GLY A 118 8.68 -23.29 4.03
CA GLY A 118 8.55 -22.43 2.87
C GLY A 118 7.60 -21.27 3.15
N ARG A 119 7.79 -20.14 2.50
CA ARG A 119 6.96 -18.95 2.68
C ARG A 119 6.55 -18.38 1.35
N LEU A 120 5.27 -18.03 1.24
CA LEU A 120 4.69 -17.44 0.05
C LEU A 120 3.90 -16.19 0.46
N LEU A 121 4.16 -15.10 -0.27
CA LEU A 121 3.38 -13.88 -0.21
C LEU A 121 2.71 -13.67 -1.56
N VAL A 122 1.39 -13.51 -1.57
CA VAL A 122 0.62 -13.20 -2.77
C VAL A 122 -0.03 -11.83 -2.59
N MET A 123 0.22 -10.96 -3.56
CA MET A 123 -0.33 -9.60 -3.61
C MET A 123 -1.22 -9.47 -4.84
N GLY A 124 -2.39 -8.87 -4.69
CA GLY A 124 -3.31 -8.60 -5.80
C GLY A 124 -2.96 -7.37 -6.64
N ASP A 125 -1.87 -6.73 -6.35
CA ASP A 125 -1.39 -5.52 -7.00
C ASP A 125 0.13 -5.62 -7.18
N SER A 126 0.68 -5.11 -8.27
CA SER A 126 2.11 -4.97 -8.51
C SER A 126 2.61 -3.54 -8.28
N ASP A 127 1.74 -2.56 -8.39
CA ASP A 127 2.09 -1.13 -8.37
C ASP A 127 2.41 -0.64 -6.96
N TRP A 128 2.00 -1.38 -5.93
CA TRP A 128 2.37 -1.07 -4.53
C TRP A 128 3.90 -1.00 -4.30
N MET A 129 4.71 -1.61 -5.19
CA MET A 129 6.18 -1.58 -5.17
C MET A 129 6.78 -0.52 -6.12
N SER A 130 5.97 0.32 -6.75
CA SER A 130 6.48 1.38 -7.63
C SER A 130 7.34 2.36 -6.85
N SER A 131 8.37 2.92 -7.50
CA SER A 131 9.27 3.88 -6.86
C SER A 131 8.53 5.08 -6.27
N GLU A 132 7.49 5.53 -6.95
CA GLU A 132 6.64 6.65 -6.51
C GLU A 132 5.99 6.38 -5.16
N LEU A 133 5.45 5.16 -4.95
CA LEU A 133 4.81 4.76 -3.70
C LEU A 133 5.82 4.42 -2.60
N LEU A 134 6.95 3.82 -2.95
CA LEU A 134 8.00 3.48 -2.00
C LEU A 134 8.72 4.72 -1.44
N GLU A 135 8.89 5.76 -2.24
CA GLU A 135 9.55 7.00 -1.83
C GLU A 135 8.63 7.95 -1.05
N ASN A 136 7.33 7.68 -1.02
CA ASN A 136 6.37 8.52 -0.30
C ASN A 136 6.41 8.25 1.21
N PRO A 137 6.90 9.20 2.04
CA PRO A 137 7.06 9.00 3.49
C PRO A 137 5.74 8.95 4.28
N GLN A 138 4.62 9.27 3.65
CA GLN A 138 3.29 9.22 4.27
C GLN A 138 2.66 7.83 4.15
N LEU A 139 3.19 6.98 3.26
CA LEU A 139 2.72 5.64 3.01
C LEU A 139 3.59 4.61 3.74
N SER A 140 3.02 3.44 4.01
CA SER A 140 3.74 2.31 4.59
C SER A 140 4.21 1.28 3.55
N ASN A 141 4.23 1.65 2.26
CA ASN A 141 4.62 0.75 1.18
C ASN A 141 6.07 0.27 1.31
N ILE A 142 7.00 1.18 1.68
CA ILE A 142 8.40 0.80 1.92
C ILE A 142 8.57 -0.09 3.17
N ASP A 143 7.78 0.16 4.23
CA ASP A 143 7.77 -0.68 5.42
C ASP A 143 7.27 -2.09 5.08
N LEU A 144 6.22 -2.19 4.23
CA LEU A 144 5.69 -3.46 3.73
C LEU A 144 6.75 -4.23 2.94
N LEU A 145 7.42 -3.57 1.97
CA LEU A 145 8.45 -4.21 1.16
C LEU A 145 9.60 -4.75 2.03
N SER A 146 10.08 -3.92 2.96
CA SER A 146 11.17 -4.31 3.86
C SER A 146 10.77 -5.50 4.74
N SER A 147 9.55 -5.49 5.29
CA SER A 147 9.01 -6.58 6.10
C SER A 147 8.80 -7.85 5.27
N ALA A 148 8.30 -7.72 4.03
CA ALA A 148 8.08 -8.84 3.12
C ALA A 148 9.40 -9.56 2.78
N VAL A 149 10.43 -8.81 2.41
CA VAL A 149 11.77 -9.36 2.13
C VAL A 149 12.35 -10.03 3.37
N GLY A 150 12.27 -9.37 4.54
CA GLY A 150 12.75 -9.92 5.80
C GLY A 150 12.05 -11.23 6.16
N TRP A 151 10.74 -11.30 5.99
CA TRP A 151 9.93 -12.49 6.28
C TRP A 151 10.23 -13.61 5.29
N LEU A 152 10.21 -13.34 3.97
CA LEU A 152 10.49 -14.34 2.94
C LEU A 152 11.89 -14.94 3.05
N THR A 153 12.88 -14.14 3.47
CA THR A 153 14.28 -14.60 3.67
C THR A 153 14.52 -15.18 5.06
N GLN A 154 13.50 -15.29 5.91
CA GLN A 154 13.58 -15.77 7.29
C GLN A 154 14.54 -14.95 8.18
N ARG A 155 14.78 -13.70 7.81
CA ARG A 155 15.62 -12.75 8.56
C ARG A 155 14.75 -11.83 9.43
N GLU A 156 13.94 -12.41 10.28
CA GLU A 156 12.94 -11.68 11.08
C GLU A 156 13.54 -10.65 12.02
N ALA A 157 14.79 -10.81 12.44
CA ALA A 157 15.50 -9.80 13.21
C ALA A 157 15.62 -8.45 12.48
N LEU A 158 15.50 -8.43 11.14
CA LEU A 158 15.55 -7.21 10.33
C LEU A 158 14.17 -6.54 10.19
N ILE A 159 13.06 -7.26 10.42
CA ILE A 159 11.70 -6.73 10.30
C ILE A 159 11.42 -5.65 11.37
N ASN A 160 12.07 -5.75 12.53
CA ASN A 160 11.89 -4.82 13.65
C ASN A 160 12.89 -3.64 13.67
N ILE A 161 13.75 -3.52 12.68
CA ILE A 161 14.60 -2.34 12.56
C ILE A 161 13.71 -1.21 12.01
N ALA A 162 13.21 -0.39 12.93
CA ALA A 162 12.47 0.81 12.54
C ALA A 162 13.33 1.63 11.57
N PRO A 163 12.84 1.95 10.36
CA PRO A 163 13.55 2.84 9.46
C PRO A 163 13.94 4.08 10.26
N ARG A 164 15.21 4.46 10.17
CA ARG A 164 15.67 5.70 10.82
C ARG A 164 14.79 6.80 10.25
N LYS A 165 13.99 7.44 11.12
CA LYS A 165 13.20 8.60 10.72
C LYS A 165 14.17 9.58 10.08
N THR A 166 14.23 9.60 8.78
CA THR A 166 14.81 10.72 8.06
C THR A 166 13.87 11.85 8.41
N ASN A 167 14.31 12.79 9.26
CA ASN A 167 13.63 14.04 9.48
C ASN A 167 13.80 14.89 8.18
N ALA A 168 13.30 14.37 7.07
CA ALA A 168 12.98 15.19 5.93
C ALA A 168 11.84 16.09 6.42
N ARG A 169 12.18 17.25 6.95
CA ARG A 169 11.22 18.33 7.12
C ARG A 169 10.77 18.69 5.71
N ALA A 170 9.73 18.06 5.23
CA ALA A 170 8.97 18.61 4.13
C ALA A 170 8.49 19.98 4.62
N VAL A 171 9.02 21.02 4.05
CA VAL A 171 8.51 22.37 4.27
C VAL A 171 7.17 22.39 3.52
N ILE A 172 6.09 22.06 4.22
CA ILE A 172 4.73 22.22 3.69
C ILE A 172 4.47 23.72 3.70
N MET A 173 4.67 24.35 2.56
CA MET A 173 4.32 25.75 2.36
C MET A 173 2.89 25.80 1.83
N SER A 174 2.06 26.64 2.44
CA SER A 174 0.76 26.98 1.86
C SER A 174 0.96 27.82 0.58
N ASP A 175 -0.03 27.85 -0.31
CA ASP A 175 0.02 28.69 -1.51
C ASP A 175 0.27 30.17 -1.17
N ALA A 176 -0.26 30.64 -0.04
CA ALA A 176 -0.03 31.98 0.49
C ALA A 176 1.44 32.19 0.91
N ASP A 177 2.08 31.21 1.52
CA ASP A 177 3.49 31.28 1.91
C ASP A 177 4.40 31.27 0.69
N LEU A 178 4.06 30.47 -0.32
CA LEU A 178 4.78 30.42 -1.59
C LEU A 178 4.70 31.75 -2.33
N GLN A 179 3.51 32.35 -2.42
CA GLN A 179 3.32 33.67 -3.03
C GLN A 179 4.08 34.76 -2.28
N ASN A 180 4.05 34.75 -0.95
CA ASN A 180 4.82 35.68 -0.13
C ASN A 180 6.33 35.52 -0.32
N LEU A 181 6.83 34.32 -0.42
CA LEU A 181 8.24 34.02 -0.68
C LEU A 181 8.64 34.52 -2.06
N LEU A 182 7.85 34.23 -3.10
CA LEU A 182 8.09 34.69 -4.47
C LEU A 182 8.11 36.22 -4.53
N PHE A 183 7.16 36.90 -3.91
CA PHE A 183 7.12 38.36 -3.86
C PHE A 183 8.38 38.95 -3.20
N ARG A 184 8.81 38.38 -2.08
CA ARG A 184 10.03 38.85 -1.38
C ARG A 184 11.29 38.64 -2.20
N VAL A 185 11.43 37.49 -2.85
CA VAL A 185 12.65 37.16 -3.59
C VAL A 185 12.69 37.86 -4.96
N VAL A 186 11.55 37.90 -5.67
CA VAL A 186 11.52 38.39 -7.06
C VAL A 186 11.32 39.90 -7.13
N VAL A 187 10.63 40.49 -6.13
CA VAL A 187 10.31 41.92 -6.15
C VAL A 187 11.12 42.70 -5.12
N LEU A 188 11.05 42.34 -3.84
CA LEU A 188 11.67 43.14 -2.79
C LEU A 188 13.21 43.12 -2.84
N LEU A 189 13.80 41.97 -3.14
CA LEU A 189 15.25 41.82 -3.12
C LEU A 189 15.90 42.57 -4.30
N PRO A 190 15.45 42.53 -5.56
CA PRO A 190 15.95 43.35 -6.63
C PRO A 190 15.69 44.85 -6.41
N LEU A 191 14.53 45.21 -5.85
CA LEU A 191 14.23 46.63 -5.54
C LEU A 191 15.17 47.20 -4.49
N ALA A 192 15.45 46.41 -3.43
CA ALA A 192 16.43 46.83 -2.41
C ALA A 192 17.84 46.98 -2.99
N ALA A 193 18.25 46.08 -3.90
CA ALA A 193 19.52 46.17 -4.58
C ALA A 193 19.61 47.40 -5.48
N LEU A 194 18.53 47.78 -6.19
CA LEU A 194 18.45 48.98 -7.00
C LEU A 194 18.59 50.24 -6.13
N ILE A 195 17.87 50.31 -5.01
CA ILE A 195 17.94 51.44 -4.09
C ILE A 195 19.36 51.63 -3.52
N ALA A 196 20.00 50.51 -3.13
CA ALA A 196 21.35 50.52 -2.58
C ALA A 196 22.43 50.85 -3.63
N GLY A 197 22.16 50.57 -4.92
CA GLY A 197 23.11 50.86 -6.01
C GLY A 197 23.02 52.24 -6.59
N PHE A 198 21.94 53.01 -6.32
CA PHE A 198 21.74 54.40 -6.77
C PHE A 198 21.95 55.45 -5.65
N GLY A 199 22.27 55.04 -4.45
CA GLY A 199 22.64 55.90 -3.32
C GLY A 199 24.14 55.85 -3.06
#